data_89a3a272dd61fc1aa7c22a2a1a585ced
#
_entry.id   89a3a272dd61fc1aa7c22a2a1a585ced
#
_cell.length_a   1.000
_cell.length_b   1.000
_cell.length_c   1.000
_cell.angle_alpha   90.00
_cell.angle_beta   90.00
_cell.angle_gamma   90.00
#
_symmetry.space_group_name_H-M   'P 1'
#
loop_
_entity.id
_entity.type
_entity.pdbx_description
1 polymer ?
#
loop_
_entity_poly.entity_id
_entity_poly.type
_entity_poly.pdbx_seq_one_letter_code
_entity_poly.pdbx_strand_id
1 'polypeptide(L)'
;MYHYADAIETLAGEFPDDIVLTHEGVQRTWREFEARAARLGQAFGDAGLAPGSKVGLLLYNCPEYYETFLAALKMRMVPFNINYRYVGSELRYLLDNADCEALVYHRSLSSVVAEILPHSPQVKLAVEVDDGGDGWERARAYEGLIAASAPAPRVARQPDDCHLM
;
A
#
# COMPACT_ATOMS: atom_id res chain seq x y z
N MET A 1 -0.32 8.74 -23.45
CA MET A 1 -1.05 7.88 -22.49
C MET A 1 -0.76 8.44 -21.11
N TYR A 2 -1.76 8.58 -20.26
CA TYR A 2 -1.56 9.14 -18.90
C TYR A 2 -1.36 8.00 -17.91
N HIS A 3 -0.49 8.21 -16.94
CA HIS A 3 -0.32 7.33 -15.81
C HIS A 3 -1.49 7.49 -14.82
N TYR A 4 -1.99 6.41 -14.20
CA TYR A 4 -3.14 6.48 -13.28
C TYR A 4 -2.92 7.46 -12.12
N ALA A 5 -1.72 7.50 -11.53
CA ALA A 5 -1.42 8.44 -10.46
C ALA A 5 -1.49 9.90 -10.93
N ASP A 6 -1.13 10.21 -12.19
CA ASP A 6 -1.22 11.57 -12.73
C ASP A 6 -2.69 12.00 -12.87
N ALA A 7 -3.58 11.09 -13.30
CA ALA A 7 -5.00 11.36 -13.39
C ALA A 7 -5.62 11.63 -12.00
N ILE A 8 -5.27 10.81 -11.01
CA ILE A 8 -5.75 10.97 -9.63
C ILE A 8 -5.22 12.26 -9.00
N GLU A 9 -3.95 12.60 -9.20
CA GLU A 9 -3.37 13.87 -8.74
C GLU A 9 -4.05 15.08 -9.38
N THR A 10 -4.44 14.99 -10.65
CA THR A 10 -5.20 16.04 -11.33
C THR A 10 -6.58 16.20 -10.70
N LEU A 11 -7.32 15.10 -10.48
CA LEU A 11 -8.62 15.12 -9.82
C LEU A 11 -8.55 15.70 -8.41
N ALA A 12 -7.53 15.32 -7.64
CA ALA A 12 -7.29 15.85 -6.30
C ALA A 12 -7.00 17.36 -6.30
N GLY A 13 -6.40 17.88 -7.37
CA GLY A 13 -6.21 19.32 -7.57
C GLY A 13 -7.44 20.07 -8.00
N GLU A 14 -8.28 19.48 -8.85
CA GLU A 14 -9.49 20.10 -9.39
C GLU A 14 -10.69 20.01 -8.43
N PHE A 15 -10.84 18.89 -7.71
CA PHE A 15 -11.97 18.59 -6.83
C PHE A 15 -11.52 18.21 -5.40
N PRO A 16 -10.67 19.03 -4.75
CA PRO A 16 -9.97 18.63 -3.53
C PRO A 16 -10.89 18.26 -2.36
N ASP A 17 -12.05 18.90 -2.27
CA ASP A 17 -12.96 18.77 -1.14
C ASP A 17 -14.13 17.78 -1.41
N ASP A 18 -14.21 17.23 -2.64
CA ASP A 18 -15.20 16.24 -2.99
C ASP A 18 -14.82 14.87 -2.38
N ILE A 19 -15.84 14.12 -1.93
CA ILE A 19 -15.65 12.79 -1.33
C ILE A 19 -15.35 11.79 -2.44
N VAL A 20 -14.22 11.08 -2.32
CA VAL A 20 -13.78 10.02 -3.24
C VAL A 20 -13.97 8.62 -2.68
N LEU A 21 -13.83 8.44 -1.37
CA LEU A 21 -14.00 7.15 -0.71
C LEU A 21 -14.99 7.27 0.45
N THR A 22 -15.85 6.25 0.57
CA THR A 22 -16.75 6.07 1.72
C THR A 22 -16.75 4.61 2.11
N HIS A 23 -16.45 4.32 3.37
CA HIS A 23 -16.45 2.96 3.91
C HIS A 23 -16.78 2.99 5.42
N GLU A 24 -17.79 2.26 5.85
CA GLU A 24 -18.22 2.13 7.26
C GLU A 24 -18.33 3.48 8.01
N GLY A 25 -18.87 4.50 7.34
CA GLY A 25 -19.02 5.85 7.90
C GLY A 25 -17.77 6.72 7.84
N VAL A 26 -16.62 6.17 7.45
CA VAL A 26 -15.41 6.94 7.17
C VAL A 26 -15.49 7.50 5.76
N GLN A 27 -15.25 8.79 5.62
CA GLN A 27 -15.17 9.46 4.33
C GLN A 27 -13.76 10.03 4.13
N ARG A 28 -13.32 10.02 2.88
CA ARG A 28 -12.08 10.69 2.45
C ARG A 28 -12.39 11.61 1.29
N THR A 29 -11.91 12.83 1.35
CA THR A 29 -11.87 13.74 0.21
C THR A 29 -10.72 13.38 -0.72
N TRP A 30 -10.75 13.89 -1.97
CA TRP A 30 -9.63 13.73 -2.90
C TRP A 30 -8.31 14.22 -2.32
N ARG A 31 -8.32 15.36 -1.64
CA ARG A 31 -7.15 15.95 -0.96
C ARG A 31 -6.57 15.02 0.10
N GLU A 32 -7.43 14.49 0.98
CA GLU A 32 -7.01 13.57 2.04
C GLU A 32 -6.45 12.26 1.48
N PHE A 33 -7.15 11.67 0.52
CA PHE A 33 -6.75 10.44 -0.14
C PHE A 33 -5.38 10.58 -0.80
N GLU A 34 -5.18 11.64 -1.59
CA GLU A 34 -3.92 11.93 -2.27
C GLU A 34 -2.78 12.17 -1.26
N ALA A 35 -3.01 13.00 -0.24
CA ALA A 35 -2.01 13.34 0.77
C ALA A 35 -1.56 12.12 1.59
N ARG A 36 -2.48 11.24 1.96
CA ARG A 36 -2.19 10.00 2.69
C ARG A 36 -1.40 9.03 1.82
N ALA A 37 -1.80 8.85 0.57
CA ALA A 37 -1.05 8.04 -0.39
C ALA A 37 0.36 8.58 -0.64
N ALA A 38 0.55 9.89 -0.72
CA ALA A 38 1.87 10.50 -0.86
C ALA A 38 2.78 10.22 0.35
N ARG A 39 2.24 10.29 1.58
CA ARG A 39 3.00 9.97 2.80
C ARG A 39 3.37 8.49 2.87
N LEU A 40 2.45 7.60 2.53
CA LEU A 40 2.73 6.17 2.48
C LEU A 40 3.78 5.84 1.40
N GLY A 41 3.70 6.50 0.24
CA GLY A 41 4.71 6.37 -0.81
C GLY A 41 6.10 6.76 -0.34
N GLN A 42 6.22 7.84 0.45
CA GLN A 42 7.49 8.23 1.07
C GLN A 42 7.98 7.14 2.04
N ALA A 43 7.10 6.58 2.89
CA ALA A 43 7.46 5.50 3.80
C ALA A 43 8.00 4.27 3.06
N PHE A 44 7.46 3.93 1.90
CA PHE A 44 7.98 2.86 1.04
C PHE A 44 9.40 3.18 0.55
N GLY A 45 9.62 4.41 0.07
CA GLY A 45 10.95 4.87 -0.35
C GLY A 45 11.97 4.83 0.79
N ASP A 46 11.59 5.29 1.99
CA ASP A 46 12.44 5.29 3.18
C ASP A 46 12.79 3.85 3.63
N ALA A 47 11.93 2.88 3.36
CA ALA A 47 12.19 1.46 3.58
C ALA A 47 13.08 0.82 2.48
N GLY A 48 13.53 1.59 1.51
CA GLY A 48 14.43 1.13 0.44
C GLY A 48 13.73 0.44 -0.72
N LEU A 49 12.43 0.71 -0.95
CA LEU A 49 11.75 0.29 -2.16
C LEU A 49 12.09 1.26 -3.31
N ALA A 50 12.23 0.71 -4.51
CA ALA A 50 12.59 1.43 -5.72
C ALA A 50 11.48 1.33 -6.79
N PRO A 51 11.53 2.11 -7.87
CA PRO A 51 10.66 1.89 -9.01
C PRO A 51 10.69 0.43 -9.49
N GLY A 52 9.52 -0.16 -9.68
CA GLY A 52 9.36 -1.57 -10.02
C GLY A 52 9.25 -2.54 -8.84
N SER A 53 9.56 -2.11 -7.59
CA SER A 53 9.33 -2.91 -6.38
C SER A 53 7.86 -3.31 -6.26
N LYS A 54 7.60 -4.55 -5.82
CA LYS A 54 6.24 -5.09 -5.68
C LYS A 54 5.70 -4.86 -4.29
N VAL A 55 4.48 -4.34 -4.23
CA VAL A 55 3.75 -4.05 -2.99
C VAL A 55 2.51 -4.95 -2.92
N GLY A 56 2.52 -5.92 -2.04
CA GLY A 56 1.40 -6.83 -1.82
C GLY A 56 0.32 -6.19 -0.94
N LEU A 57 -0.94 -6.33 -1.36
CA LEU A 57 -2.12 -5.85 -0.64
C LEU A 57 -2.92 -7.05 -0.13
N LEU A 58 -2.68 -7.45 1.11
CA LEU A 58 -3.42 -8.51 1.82
C LEU A 58 -4.49 -7.86 2.71
N LEU A 59 -5.43 -7.20 2.05
CA LEU A 59 -6.42 -6.32 2.67
C LEU A 59 -7.85 -6.73 2.29
N TYR A 60 -8.78 -6.45 3.20
CA TYR A 60 -10.21 -6.36 2.86
C TYR A 60 -10.48 -5.04 2.12
N ASN A 61 -11.71 -4.86 1.64
CA ASN A 61 -12.11 -3.58 1.08
C ASN A 61 -12.12 -2.50 2.17
N CYS A 62 -11.27 -1.49 2.02
CA CYS A 62 -11.09 -0.40 2.96
C CYS A 62 -10.44 0.80 2.26
N PRO A 63 -10.47 2.01 2.82
CA PRO A 63 -9.76 3.16 2.25
C PRO A 63 -8.26 2.92 2.10
N GLU A 64 -7.63 2.25 3.05
CA GLU A 64 -6.20 1.94 3.09
C GLU A 64 -5.75 1.06 1.91
N TYR A 65 -6.67 0.22 1.37
CA TYR A 65 -6.41 -0.54 0.14
C TYR A 65 -6.13 0.41 -1.04
N TYR A 66 -7.00 1.39 -1.25
CA TYR A 66 -6.86 2.34 -2.35
C TYR A 66 -5.72 3.34 -2.12
N GLU A 67 -5.51 3.76 -0.87
CA GLU A 67 -4.38 4.61 -0.50
C GLU A 67 -3.04 3.89 -0.76
N THR A 68 -2.94 2.61 -0.41
CA THR A 68 -1.76 1.77 -0.68
C THR A 68 -1.53 1.59 -2.18
N PHE A 69 -2.61 1.30 -2.92
CA PHE A 69 -2.55 1.17 -4.38
C PHE A 69 -2.02 2.46 -5.03
N LEU A 70 -2.60 3.61 -4.67
CA LEU A 70 -2.14 4.90 -5.18
C LEU A 70 -0.70 5.22 -4.74
N ALA A 71 -0.33 4.94 -3.48
CA ALA A 71 1.03 5.16 -2.97
C ALA A 71 2.08 4.42 -3.81
N ALA A 72 1.82 3.15 -4.11
CA ALA A 72 2.70 2.36 -4.97
C ALA A 72 2.81 2.98 -6.37
N LEU A 73 1.70 3.33 -7.00
CA LEU A 73 1.69 3.97 -8.32
C LEU A 73 2.42 5.32 -8.34
N LYS A 74 2.27 6.12 -7.28
CA LYS A 74 2.97 7.43 -7.15
C LYS A 74 4.48 7.26 -7.20
N MET A 75 5.00 6.18 -6.66
CA MET A 75 6.43 5.86 -6.57
C MET A 75 6.92 4.92 -7.68
N ARG A 76 6.10 4.68 -8.73
CA ARG A 76 6.40 3.76 -9.84
C ARG A 76 6.64 2.32 -9.39
N MET A 77 6.03 1.94 -8.27
CA MET A 77 6.01 0.57 -7.76
C MET A 77 4.81 -0.17 -8.33
N VAL A 78 4.81 -1.49 -8.20
CA VAL A 78 3.78 -2.37 -8.75
C VAL A 78 2.92 -2.94 -7.62
N PRO A 79 1.71 -2.42 -7.41
CA PRO A 79 0.78 -3.01 -6.45
C PRO A 79 0.21 -4.31 -7.00
N PHE A 80 -0.01 -5.30 -6.13
CA PHE A 80 -0.74 -6.52 -6.49
C PHE A 80 -1.64 -6.97 -5.35
N ASN A 81 -2.83 -7.45 -5.73
CA ASN A 81 -3.82 -7.91 -4.77
C ASN A 81 -3.52 -9.34 -4.32
N ILE A 82 -3.62 -9.59 -3.01
CA ILE A 82 -3.48 -10.90 -2.40
C ILE A 82 -4.83 -11.30 -1.81
N ASN A 83 -5.31 -12.48 -2.17
CA ASN A 83 -6.54 -13.00 -1.59
C ASN A 83 -6.33 -13.27 -0.09
N TYR A 84 -7.09 -12.57 0.75
CA TYR A 84 -7.04 -12.70 2.22
C TYR A 84 -7.40 -14.09 2.76
N ARG A 85 -7.93 -14.97 1.89
CA ARG A 85 -8.25 -16.36 2.23
C ARG A 85 -7.07 -17.32 2.06
N TYR A 86 -5.95 -16.84 1.51
CA TYR A 86 -4.77 -17.68 1.36
C TYR A 86 -4.20 -18.08 2.71
N VAL A 87 -3.87 -19.35 2.82
CA VAL A 87 -3.16 -19.91 3.99
C VAL A 87 -1.65 -19.80 3.83
N GLY A 88 -0.92 -20.08 4.87
CA GLY A 88 0.51 -19.83 4.96
C GLY A 88 1.33 -20.24 3.75
N SER A 89 1.17 -21.48 3.23
CA SER A 89 1.95 -21.96 2.08
C SER A 89 1.61 -21.24 0.76
N GLU A 90 0.33 -20.87 0.56
CA GLU A 90 -0.12 -20.15 -0.62
C GLU A 90 0.37 -18.69 -0.59
N LEU A 91 0.27 -18.06 0.59
CA LEU A 91 0.77 -16.71 0.79
C LEU A 91 2.28 -16.66 0.54
N ARG A 92 3.04 -17.58 1.12
CA ARG A 92 4.49 -17.67 0.91
C ARG A 92 4.83 -17.82 -0.58
N TYR A 93 4.20 -18.79 -1.24
CA TYR A 93 4.42 -19.00 -2.69
C TYR A 93 4.19 -17.71 -3.49
N LEU A 94 3.10 -16.98 -3.18
CA LEU A 94 2.78 -15.76 -3.90
C LEU A 94 3.79 -14.64 -3.64
N LEU A 95 4.22 -14.45 -2.37
CA LEU A 95 5.23 -13.45 -2.02
C LEU A 95 6.57 -13.74 -2.71
N ASP A 96 6.98 -15.01 -2.74
CA ASP A 96 8.22 -15.43 -3.37
C ASP A 96 8.14 -15.29 -4.91
N ASN A 97 7.03 -15.73 -5.52
CA ASN A 97 6.85 -15.69 -6.98
C ASN A 97 6.71 -14.26 -7.53
N ALA A 98 6.16 -13.34 -6.72
CA ALA A 98 6.00 -11.94 -7.09
C ALA A 98 7.25 -11.10 -6.78
N ASP A 99 8.26 -11.63 -6.12
CA ASP A 99 9.37 -10.86 -5.56
C ASP A 99 8.85 -9.68 -4.69
N CYS A 100 7.90 -9.97 -3.79
CA CYS A 100 7.24 -8.97 -2.96
C CYS A 100 8.23 -8.30 -2.02
N GLU A 101 8.32 -6.98 -2.07
CA GLU A 101 9.26 -6.20 -1.24
C GLU A 101 8.58 -5.46 -0.08
N ALA A 102 7.27 -5.19 -0.19
CA ALA A 102 6.46 -4.68 0.91
C ALA A 102 5.12 -5.40 0.97
N LEU A 103 4.62 -5.64 2.18
CA LEU A 103 3.32 -6.23 2.43
C LEU A 103 2.50 -5.30 3.33
N VAL A 104 1.34 -4.87 2.83
CA VAL A 104 0.33 -4.15 3.62
C VAL A 104 -0.84 -5.10 3.88
N TYR A 105 -1.23 -5.26 5.15
CA TYR A 105 -2.19 -6.27 5.53
C TYR A 105 -3.07 -5.82 6.72
N HIS A 106 -4.24 -6.41 6.89
CA HIS A 106 -5.06 -6.20 8.08
C HIS A 106 -4.49 -6.91 9.30
N ARG A 107 -4.48 -6.24 10.45
CA ARG A 107 -3.94 -6.75 11.71
C ARG A 107 -4.54 -8.09 12.13
N SER A 108 -5.81 -8.34 11.84
CA SER A 108 -6.45 -9.65 12.06
C SER A 108 -5.75 -10.81 11.34
N LEU A 109 -4.92 -10.55 10.33
CA LEU A 109 -4.14 -11.53 9.59
C LEU A 109 -2.69 -11.67 10.10
N SER A 110 -2.34 -10.99 11.19
CA SER A 110 -0.96 -10.96 11.73
C SER A 110 -0.41 -12.34 12.05
N SER A 111 -1.23 -13.29 12.51
CA SER A 111 -0.76 -14.64 12.82
C SER A 111 -0.17 -15.36 11.60
N VAL A 112 -0.85 -15.29 10.45
CA VAL A 112 -0.38 -15.88 9.19
C VAL A 112 0.84 -15.13 8.67
N VAL A 113 0.83 -13.80 8.74
CA VAL A 113 1.96 -12.95 8.30
C VAL A 113 3.20 -13.21 9.14
N ALA A 114 3.06 -13.29 10.48
CA ALA A 114 4.16 -13.55 11.39
C ALA A 114 4.80 -14.93 11.20
N GLU A 115 4.02 -15.94 10.77
CA GLU A 115 4.51 -17.26 10.41
C GLU A 115 5.37 -17.24 9.14
N ILE A 116 4.94 -16.45 8.13
CA ILE A 116 5.52 -16.51 6.78
C ILE A 116 6.69 -15.54 6.57
N LEU A 117 6.61 -14.31 7.04
CA LEU A 117 7.60 -13.28 6.73
C LEU A 117 9.03 -13.60 7.22
N PRO A 118 9.27 -14.35 8.32
CA PRO A 118 10.62 -14.82 8.64
C PRO A 118 11.28 -15.67 7.55
N HIS A 119 10.48 -16.26 6.66
CA HIS A 119 10.92 -17.09 5.54
C HIS A 119 10.88 -16.38 4.17
N SER A 120 10.55 -15.08 4.16
CA SER A 120 10.46 -14.23 2.96
C SER A 120 11.37 -13.00 3.10
N PRO A 121 12.71 -13.19 3.07
CA PRO A 121 13.68 -12.14 3.39
C PRO A 121 13.69 -10.97 2.38
N GLN A 122 13.07 -11.14 1.21
CA GLN A 122 12.88 -10.08 0.23
C GLN A 122 11.88 -9.02 0.68
N VAL A 123 10.97 -9.34 1.62
CA VAL A 123 10.01 -8.38 2.17
C VAL A 123 10.71 -7.46 3.16
N LYS A 124 10.99 -6.25 2.75
CA LYS A 124 11.70 -5.21 3.51
C LYS A 124 10.80 -4.49 4.51
N LEU A 125 9.50 -4.42 4.22
CA LEU A 125 8.53 -3.66 5.01
C LEU A 125 7.22 -4.44 5.14
N ALA A 126 6.78 -4.65 6.38
CA ALA A 126 5.46 -5.13 6.72
C ALA A 126 4.67 -4.00 7.41
N VAL A 127 3.48 -3.69 6.90
CA VAL A 127 2.62 -2.62 7.40
C VAL A 127 1.27 -3.20 7.77
N GLU A 128 0.84 -2.98 9.01
CA GLU A 128 -0.45 -3.45 9.48
C GLU A 128 -1.49 -2.34 9.57
N VAL A 129 -2.66 -2.58 9.02
CA VAL A 129 -3.87 -1.75 9.15
C VAL A 129 -4.67 -2.27 10.34
N ASP A 130 -5.00 -1.38 11.27
CA ASP A 130 -5.72 -1.74 12.49
C ASP A 130 -7.20 -2.05 12.20
N ASP A 131 -7.59 -3.28 12.47
CA ASP A 131 -8.97 -3.77 12.43
C ASP A 131 -9.37 -4.49 13.74
N GLY A 132 -8.65 -4.17 14.85
CA GLY A 132 -8.92 -4.69 16.19
C GLY A 132 -8.27 -6.04 16.53
N GLY A 133 -7.47 -6.62 15.62
CA GLY A 133 -6.69 -7.83 15.89
C GLY A 133 -5.45 -7.59 16.73
N ASP A 134 -4.80 -8.67 17.15
CA ASP A 134 -3.48 -8.63 17.81
C ASP A 134 -2.41 -8.38 16.74
N GLY A 135 -1.59 -7.32 16.96
CA GLY A 135 -0.55 -6.93 16.02
C GLY A 135 0.68 -7.85 16.06
N TRP A 136 1.51 -7.72 15.05
CA TRP A 136 2.83 -8.35 15.01
C TRP A 136 3.92 -7.31 15.32
N GLU A 137 4.75 -7.58 16.35
CA GLU A 137 5.75 -6.65 16.87
C GLU A 137 6.76 -6.12 15.82
N ARG A 138 6.99 -6.87 14.75
CA ARG A 138 7.89 -6.47 13.64
C ARG A 138 7.21 -5.69 12.54
N ALA A 139 5.88 -5.57 12.56
CA ALA A 139 5.15 -4.75 11.61
C ALA A 139 5.14 -3.27 12.04
N ARG A 140 4.97 -2.41 11.07
CA ARG A 140 4.78 -0.97 11.29
C ARG A 140 3.29 -0.64 11.20
N ALA A 141 2.78 0.12 12.17
CA ALA A 141 1.40 0.57 12.14
C ALA A 141 1.17 1.54 10.97
N TYR A 142 0.14 1.30 10.17
CA TYR A 142 -0.21 2.09 8.99
C TYR A 142 -0.34 3.58 9.30
N GLU A 143 -1.18 3.94 10.29
CA GLU A 143 -1.39 5.33 10.69
C GLU A 143 -0.13 5.97 11.28
N GLY A 144 0.70 5.19 11.95
CA GLY A 144 2.00 5.64 12.45
C GLY A 144 2.95 6.04 11.32
N LEU A 145 2.99 5.28 10.24
CA LEU A 145 3.77 5.62 9.04
C LEU A 145 3.25 6.89 8.36
N ILE A 146 1.92 6.99 8.18
CA ILE A 146 1.28 8.19 7.62
C ILE A 146 1.63 9.44 8.43
N ALA A 147 1.55 9.34 9.77
CA ALA A 147 1.82 10.48 10.65
C ALA A 147 3.31 10.89 10.66
N ALA A 148 4.22 9.92 10.56
CA ALA A 148 5.66 10.16 10.63
C ALA A 148 6.29 10.61 9.31
N SER A 149 5.67 10.30 8.17
CA SER A 149 6.26 10.57 6.85
C SER A 149 5.86 11.92 6.29
N ALA A 150 6.79 12.63 5.67
CA ALA A 150 6.48 13.75 4.79
C ALA A 150 5.82 13.23 3.49
N PRO A 151 5.03 14.03 2.77
CA PRO A 151 4.54 13.63 1.46
C PRO A 151 5.69 13.40 0.47
N ALA A 152 5.66 12.29 -0.27
CA ALA A 152 6.62 12.04 -1.33
C ALA A 152 6.56 13.14 -2.40
N PRO A 153 7.70 13.56 -2.93
CA PRO A 153 7.72 14.46 -4.08
C PRO A 153 7.11 13.76 -5.31
N ARG A 154 6.55 14.55 -6.21
CA ARG A 154 6.10 14.02 -7.49
C ARG A 154 7.28 13.50 -8.30
N VAL A 155 7.25 12.23 -8.69
CA VAL A 155 8.26 11.62 -9.54
C VAL A 155 7.78 11.59 -11.00
N ALA A 156 8.72 11.69 -11.95
CA ALA A 156 8.40 11.52 -13.37
C ALA A 156 8.02 10.05 -13.63
N ARG A 157 6.82 9.83 -14.11
CA ARG A 157 6.26 8.50 -14.42
C ARG A 157 6.29 8.25 -15.92
N GLN A 158 6.37 6.98 -16.31
CA GLN A 158 6.38 6.56 -17.69
C GLN A 158 5.02 5.95 -18.07
N PRO A 159 4.55 6.13 -19.31
CA PRO A 159 3.28 5.55 -19.74
C PRO A 159 3.25 4.01 -19.72
N ASP A 160 4.42 3.38 -19.75
CA ASP A 160 4.64 1.94 -19.74
C ASP A 160 5.02 1.38 -18.36
N ASP A 161 5.00 2.20 -17.31
CA ASP A 161 5.11 1.70 -15.94
C ASP A 161 4.02 0.64 -15.69
N CYS A 162 4.37 -0.46 -15.05
CA CYS A 162 3.42 -1.50 -14.70
C CYS A 162 2.49 -1.00 -13.60
N HIS A 163 1.17 -1.06 -13.84
CA HIS A 163 0.18 -0.52 -12.91
C HIS A 163 -0.45 -1.57 -12.00
N LEU A 164 -0.36 -2.86 -12.38
CA LEU A 164 -0.91 -3.98 -11.62
C LEU A 164 -0.26 -5.28 -12.10
N MET A 165 -0.09 -6.21 -11.19
CA MET A 165 0.35 -7.56 -11.46
C MET A 165 -0.67 -8.58 -10.95
#